data_6307c48dd14ff8711533b90f7c02b870
#
_entry.id   6307c48dd14ff8711533b90f7c02b870
#
_cell.length_a   1.000
_cell.length_b   1.000
_cell.length_c   1.000
_cell.angle_alpha   90.00
_cell.angle_beta   90.00
_cell.angle_gamma   90.00
#
_symmetry.space_group_name_H-M   'P 1'
#
loop_
_entity.id
_entity.type
_entity.pdbx_description
1 polymer ?
#
loop_
_entity_poly.entity_id
_entity_poly.type
_entity_poly.pdbx_seq_one_letter_code
_entity_poly.pdbx_strand_id
1 'polypeptide(L)'
;MKFHEFGDHHNPHIVLIHGGGNSWWNYLRQARLLSDKYHVILPVLDGHGEEYQHEYVSTEQSAKEFLEYIRKHCNGHVFAIGGVSLGGQIVMELLSLDSHIADKAIIDGSLCIPQPKLAKMSLFFVKCFGKLMFGRAACKMQLKLMRKMYPKMAYPEELERYYLE
;
A
#
# COMPACT_ATOMS: atom_id res chain seq x y z
N MET A 1 12.30 -3.86 -1.54
CA MET A 1 11.34 -2.80 -1.06
C MET A 1 12.07 -1.55 -0.61
N LYS A 2 11.56 -0.35 -0.87
CA LYS A 2 12.01 0.94 -0.38
C LYS A 2 11.07 1.45 0.71
N PHE A 3 11.56 2.28 1.62
CA PHE A 3 10.77 2.83 2.72
C PHE A 3 10.90 4.34 2.75
N HIS A 4 9.79 5.05 2.91
CA HIS A 4 9.71 6.47 3.16
C HIS A 4 9.31 6.69 4.61
N GLU A 5 10.05 7.53 5.32
CA GLU A 5 9.91 7.70 6.76
C GLU A 5 9.58 9.16 7.10
N PHE A 6 8.71 9.38 8.07
CA PHE A 6 8.22 10.68 8.51
C PHE A 6 8.20 10.74 10.03
N GLY A 7 8.61 11.86 10.60
CA GLY A 7 8.67 12.05 12.06
C GLY A 7 9.99 11.60 12.68
N ASP A 8 10.09 11.77 13.99
CA ASP A 8 11.28 11.40 14.75
C ASP A 8 11.32 9.88 14.96
N HIS A 9 12.44 9.25 14.64
CA HIS A 9 12.65 7.81 14.79
C HIS A 9 12.67 7.31 16.26
N HIS A 10 12.72 8.22 17.24
CA HIS A 10 12.55 7.87 18.66
C HIS A 10 11.07 7.76 19.08
N ASN A 11 10.15 8.25 18.24
CA ASN A 11 8.72 8.13 18.50
C ASN A 11 8.22 6.71 18.23
N PRO A 12 7.06 6.32 18.81
CA PRO A 12 6.46 5.02 18.48
C PRO A 12 6.23 4.85 16.99
N HIS A 13 6.61 3.68 16.45
CA HIS A 13 6.58 3.40 15.02
C HIS A 13 5.19 3.01 14.53
N ILE A 14 4.79 3.56 13.39
CA ILE A 14 3.58 3.18 12.65
C ILE A 14 3.98 2.79 11.23
N VAL A 15 3.56 1.60 10.79
CA VAL A 15 3.75 1.13 9.41
C VAL A 15 2.42 1.16 8.69
N LEU A 16 2.36 1.82 7.50
CA LEU A 16 1.15 1.88 6.68
C LEU A 16 1.45 1.38 5.26
N ILE A 17 0.84 0.25 4.90
CA ILE A 17 1.11 -0.50 3.66
C ILE A 17 0.03 -0.21 2.62
N HIS A 18 0.43 0.32 1.47
CA HIS A 18 -0.47 0.68 0.39
C HIS A 18 -1.11 -0.52 -0.31
N GLY A 19 -2.18 -0.28 -1.06
CA GLY A 19 -2.86 -1.28 -1.88
C GLY A 19 -2.18 -1.53 -3.23
N GLY A 20 -2.59 -2.59 -3.91
CA GLY A 20 -2.14 -2.88 -5.27
C GLY A 20 -2.45 -1.74 -6.24
N GLY A 21 -1.51 -1.42 -7.13
CA GLY A 21 -1.61 -0.32 -8.08
C GLY A 21 -1.38 1.08 -7.48
N ASN A 22 -1.07 1.16 -6.20
CA ASN A 22 -0.71 2.39 -5.48
C ASN A 22 0.77 2.40 -5.11
N SER A 23 1.19 3.40 -4.34
CA SER A 23 2.53 3.48 -3.77
C SER A 23 2.48 4.19 -2.40
N TRP A 24 3.61 4.42 -1.77
CA TRP A 24 3.76 5.06 -0.46
C TRP A 24 2.93 6.36 -0.31
N TRP A 25 2.81 7.16 -1.35
CA TRP A 25 2.07 8.42 -1.34
C TRP A 25 0.56 8.25 -1.04
N ASN A 26 0.02 7.03 -1.14
CA ASN A 26 -1.37 6.71 -0.74
C ASN A 26 -1.65 7.12 0.72
N TYR A 27 -0.63 7.06 1.57
CA TYR A 27 -0.71 7.43 2.98
C TYR A 27 0.06 8.72 3.33
N LEU A 28 0.51 9.48 2.34
CA LEU A 28 1.34 10.67 2.56
C LEU A 28 0.68 11.69 3.50
N ARG A 29 -0.63 11.88 3.36
CA ARG A 29 -1.36 12.80 4.23
C ARG A 29 -1.42 12.30 5.66
N GLN A 30 -1.77 11.03 5.85
CA GLN A 30 -1.80 10.40 7.18
C GLN A 30 -0.43 10.47 7.84
N ALA A 31 0.63 10.19 7.08
CA ALA A 31 1.99 10.29 7.57
C ALA A 31 2.32 11.70 8.05
N ARG A 32 2.00 12.74 7.26
CA ARG A 32 2.22 14.14 7.66
C ARG A 32 1.45 14.54 8.91
N LEU A 33 0.21 14.06 9.08
CA LEU A 33 -0.61 14.35 10.25
C LEU A 33 -0.14 13.60 11.52
N LEU A 34 0.46 12.44 11.35
CA LEU A 34 0.91 11.60 12.46
C LEU A 34 2.36 11.86 12.87
N SER A 35 3.17 12.44 11.99
CA SER A 35 4.62 12.60 12.17
C SER A 35 5.04 13.47 13.36
N ASP A 36 4.16 14.30 13.88
CA ASP A 36 4.44 15.07 15.11
C ASP A 36 4.54 14.19 16.37
N LYS A 37 3.89 13.02 16.37
CA LYS A 37 3.79 12.12 17.53
C LYS A 37 4.32 10.71 17.28
N TYR A 38 4.47 10.32 16.02
CA TYR A 38 4.85 8.98 15.61
C TYR A 38 5.94 9.02 14.55
N HIS A 39 6.73 7.97 14.50
CA HIS A 39 7.57 7.69 13.37
C HIS A 39 6.79 6.84 12.37
N VAL A 40 6.40 7.43 11.24
CA VAL A 40 5.54 6.78 10.24
C VAL A 40 6.37 6.25 9.09
N ILE A 41 6.24 4.97 8.82
CA ILE A 41 6.98 4.22 7.81
C ILE A 41 6.02 3.82 6.70
N LEU A 42 6.27 4.30 5.49
CA LEU A 42 5.50 4.04 4.28
C LEU A 42 6.35 3.21 3.30
N PRO A 43 6.10 1.92 3.18
CA PRO A 43 6.81 1.09 2.22
C PRO A 43 6.37 1.34 0.79
N VAL A 44 7.28 1.06 -0.15
CA VAL A 44 6.98 0.84 -1.56
C VAL A 44 7.11 -0.66 -1.83
N LEU A 45 6.01 -1.31 -2.13
CA LEU A 45 5.99 -2.74 -2.46
C LEU A 45 6.70 -2.99 -3.80
N ASP A 46 7.38 -4.12 -3.92
CA ASP A 46 7.95 -4.55 -5.18
C ASP A 46 6.89 -4.59 -6.29
N GLY A 47 7.25 -4.26 -7.51
CA GLY A 47 6.35 -4.11 -8.64
C GLY A 47 5.50 -2.83 -8.62
N HIS A 48 5.69 -1.94 -7.65
CA HIS A 48 4.89 -0.71 -7.50
C HIS A 48 5.78 0.53 -7.43
N GLY A 49 5.26 1.67 -7.92
CA GLY A 49 5.91 2.97 -7.81
C GLY A 49 7.40 2.95 -8.14
N GLU A 50 8.24 3.40 -7.22
CA GLU A 50 9.70 3.45 -7.38
C GLU A 50 10.37 2.06 -7.46
N GLU A 51 9.68 1.01 -7.00
CA GLU A 51 10.13 -0.39 -7.03
C GLU A 51 9.54 -1.20 -8.19
N TYR A 52 9.05 -0.54 -9.24
CA TYR A 52 8.38 -1.17 -10.39
C TYR A 52 9.26 -2.17 -11.16
N GLN A 53 10.58 -2.07 -11.04
CA GLN A 53 11.54 -2.97 -11.69
C GLN A 53 11.75 -4.29 -10.91
N HIS A 54 11.37 -4.33 -9.64
CA HIS A 54 11.42 -5.52 -8.82
C HIS A 54 10.13 -6.30 -8.96
N GLU A 55 10.22 -7.61 -9.17
CA GLU A 55 9.04 -8.44 -9.31
C GLU A 55 8.33 -8.63 -7.96
N TYR A 56 7.04 -8.36 -7.91
CA TYR A 56 6.21 -8.73 -6.79
C TYR A 56 5.99 -10.25 -6.80
N VAL A 57 6.58 -10.95 -5.86
CA VAL A 57 6.54 -12.43 -5.82
C VAL A 57 5.25 -12.92 -5.16
N SER A 58 5.02 -12.55 -3.90
CA SER A 58 3.83 -12.95 -3.15
C SER A 58 3.63 -12.12 -1.88
N THR A 59 2.44 -12.25 -1.30
CA THR A 59 2.08 -11.65 -0.01
C THR A 59 2.95 -12.19 1.12
N GLU A 60 3.23 -13.51 1.10
CA GLU A 60 4.06 -14.20 2.10
C GLU A 60 5.52 -13.74 2.05
N GLN A 61 6.06 -13.53 0.84
CA GLN A 61 7.41 -13.01 0.68
C GLN A 61 7.49 -11.58 1.22
N SER A 62 6.55 -10.72 0.83
CA SER A 62 6.48 -9.34 1.33
C SER A 62 6.36 -9.30 2.85
N ALA A 63 5.54 -10.14 3.46
CA ALA A 63 5.40 -10.21 4.91
C ALA A 63 6.70 -10.60 5.61
N LYS A 64 7.47 -11.54 5.06
CA LYS A 64 8.79 -11.92 5.59
C LYS A 64 9.79 -10.76 5.53
N GLU A 65 9.83 -10.03 4.41
CA GLU A 65 10.70 -8.87 4.26
C GLU A 65 10.31 -7.74 5.24
N PHE A 66 9.03 -7.53 5.48
CA PHE A 66 8.55 -6.60 6.52
C PHE A 66 8.95 -7.05 7.92
N LEU A 67 8.80 -8.33 8.22
CA LEU A 67 9.20 -8.89 9.52
C LEU A 67 10.69 -8.65 9.78
N GLU A 68 11.53 -8.88 8.79
CA GLU A 68 12.97 -8.61 8.86
C GLU A 68 13.27 -7.12 9.04
N TYR A 69 12.58 -6.26 8.29
CA TYR A 69 12.73 -4.82 8.42
C TYR A 69 12.36 -4.35 9.84
N ILE A 70 11.20 -4.76 10.37
CA ILE A 70 10.74 -4.37 11.70
C ILE A 70 11.71 -4.89 12.78
N ARG A 71 12.21 -6.11 12.64
CA ARG A 71 13.20 -6.67 13.57
C ARG A 71 14.49 -5.87 13.58
N LYS A 72 14.94 -5.44 12.41
CA LYS A 72 16.22 -4.72 12.26
C LYS A 72 16.13 -3.25 12.62
N HIS A 73 15.03 -2.57 12.29
CA HIS A 73 14.91 -1.11 12.35
C HIS A 73 13.96 -0.60 13.43
N CYS A 74 13.07 -1.46 13.96
CA CYS A 74 12.05 -1.09 14.94
C CYS A 74 12.15 -1.94 16.23
N ASN A 75 13.31 -2.51 16.54
CA ASN A 75 13.54 -3.38 17.69
C ASN A 75 12.55 -4.57 17.78
N GLY A 76 12.08 -5.06 16.63
CA GLY A 76 11.18 -6.20 16.51
C GLY A 76 9.71 -5.91 16.77
N HIS A 77 9.32 -4.64 17.00
CA HIS A 77 7.95 -4.29 17.37
C HIS A 77 7.58 -2.88 16.89
N VAL A 78 6.31 -2.68 16.53
CA VAL A 78 5.77 -1.35 16.18
C VAL A 78 4.49 -1.06 16.99
N PHE A 79 4.19 0.21 17.22
CA PHE A 79 2.96 0.62 17.90
C PHE A 79 1.72 0.26 17.09
N ALA A 80 1.77 0.48 15.77
CA ALA A 80 0.65 0.12 14.91
C ALA A 80 1.13 -0.30 13.53
N ILE A 81 0.38 -1.24 12.92
CA ILE A 81 0.55 -1.62 11.53
C ILE A 81 -0.80 -1.55 10.81
N GLY A 82 -0.83 -0.96 9.64
CA GLY A 82 -2.05 -0.85 8.85
C GLY A 82 -1.83 -1.11 7.38
N GLY A 83 -2.89 -1.53 6.68
CA GLY A 83 -2.84 -1.73 5.24
C GLY A 83 -4.21 -1.78 4.59
N VAL A 84 -4.27 -1.31 3.35
CA VAL A 84 -5.47 -1.33 2.53
C VAL A 84 -5.35 -2.38 1.41
N SER A 85 -6.42 -3.13 1.16
CA SER A 85 -6.48 -4.12 0.08
C SER A 85 -5.29 -5.09 0.12
N LEU A 86 -4.36 -5.07 -0.85
CA LEU A 86 -3.13 -5.86 -0.86
C LEU A 86 -2.28 -5.62 0.41
N GLY A 87 -2.13 -4.37 0.84
CA GLY A 87 -1.42 -4.03 2.07
C GLY A 87 -2.03 -4.67 3.30
N GLY A 88 -3.36 -4.74 3.38
CA GLY A 88 -4.04 -5.43 4.48
C GLY A 88 -3.87 -6.95 4.44
N GLN A 89 -3.72 -7.57 3.26
CA GLN A 89 -3.36 -8.99 3.15
C GLN A 89 -1.95 -9.24 3.70
N ILE A 90 -1.01 -8.34 3.41
CA ILE A 90 0.37 -8.43 3.95
C ILE A 90 0.35 -8.26 5.47
N VAL A 91 -0.47 -7.34 6.02
CA VAL A 91 -0.63 -7.18 7.48
C VAL A 91 -1.15 -8.47 8.12
N MET A 92 -2.16 -9.11 7.53
CA MET A 92 -2.69 -10.38 8.05
C MET A 92 -1.64 -11.49 8.04
N GLU A 93 -0.89 -11.60 6.96
CA GLU A 93 0.21 -12.57 6.85
C GLU A 93 1.30 -12.30 7.89
N LEU A 94 1.69 -11.03 8.08
CA LEU A 94 2.63 -10.61 9.10
C LEU A 94 2.18 -11.02 10.51
N LEU A 95 0.92 -10.77 10.86
CA LEU A 95 0.34 -11.15 12.14
C LEU A 95 0.25 -12.67 12.31
N SER A 96 0.13 -13.42 11.23
CA SER A 96 0.18 -14.89 11.26
C SER A 96 1.59 -15.42 11.55
N LEU A 97 2.63 -14.72 11.09
CA LEU A 97 4.03 -15.05 11.34
C LEU A 97 4.49 -14.63 12.73
N ASP A 98 4.02 -13.48 13.21
CA ASP A 98 4.35 -12.94 14.53
C ASP A 98 3.17 -12.09 15.07
N SER A 99 2.37 -12.68 15.95
CA SER A 99 1.18 -12.04 16.54
C SER A 99 1.52 -10.89 17.50
N HIS A 100 2.77 -10.75 17.90
CA HIS A 100 3.25 -9.71 18.82
C HIS A 100 4.00 -8.58 18.13
N ILE A 101 4.02 -8.56 16.79
CA ILE A 101 4.79 -7.58 16.02
C ILE A 101 4.27 -6.15 16.16
N ALA A 102 3.00 -5.98 16.55
CA ALA A 102 2.37 -4.68 16.74
C ALA A 102 1.33 -4.69 17.88
N ASP A 103 1.17 -3.55 18.57
CA ASP A 103 0.10 -3.37 19.56
C ASP A 103 -1.29 -3.25 18.91
N LYS A 104 -1.34 -2.70 17.71
CA LYS A 104 -2.58 -2.42 16.97
C LYS A 104 -2.44 -2.77 15.50
N ALA A 105 -3.50 -3.33 14.93
CA ALA A 105 -3.58 -3.60 13.50
C ALA A 105 -4.83 -2.96 12.89
N ILE A 106 -4.67 -2.37 11.69
CA ILE A 106 -5.75 -1.78 10.90
C ILE A 106 -5.77 -2.47 9.54
N ILE A 107 -6.84 -3.20 9.25
CA ILE A 107 -7.02 -3.92 7.99
C ILE A 107 -8.23 -3.32 7.28
N ASP A 108 -7.98 -2.66 6.15
CA ASP A 108 -9.02 -1.97 5.39
C ASP A 108 -9.23 -2.61 4.01
N GLY A 109 -10.48 -2.93 3.69
CA GLY A 109 -10.90 -3.40 2.37
C GLY A 109 -10.16 -4.63 1.81
N SER A 110 -9.67 -5.52 2.68
CA SER A 110 -8.83 -6.66 2.30
C SER A 110 -9.62 -7.95 2.19
N LEU A 111 -9.27 -8.77 1.19
CA LEU A 111 -9.83 -10.11 1.02
C LEU A 111 -9.05 -11.09 1.90
N CYS A 112 -9.74 -11.67 2.89
CA CYS A 112 -9.15 -12.63 3.83
C CYS A 112 -9.29 -14.09 3.37
N ILE A 113 -10.11 -14.33 2.34
CA ILE A 113 -10.38 -15.68 1.81
C ILE A 113 -9.94 -15.75 0.36
N PRO A 114 -9.14 -16.76 -0.04
CA PRO A 114 -8.73 -16.95 -1.42
C PRO A 114 -9.93 -17.04 -2.37
N GLN A 115 -9.90 -16.28 -3.46
CA GLN A 115 -10.94 -16.20 -4.49
C GLN A 115 -10.41 -16.68 -5.85
N PRO A 116 -10.06 -17.98 -6.03
CA PRO A 116 -9.34 -18.45 -7.21
C PRO A 116 -10.12 -18.26 -8.52
N LYS A 117 -11.45 -18.35 -8.49
CA LYS A 117 -12.29 -18.11 -9.67
C LYS A 117 -12.28 -16.65 -10.06
N LEU A 118 -12.43 -15.75 -9.09
CA LEU A 118 -12.39 -14.30 -9.30
C LEU A 118 -11.00 -13.87 -9.79
N ALA A 119 -9.93 -14.40 -9.20
CA ALA A 119 -8.57 -14.11 -9.62
C ALA A 119 -8.31 -14.51 -11.09
N LYS A 120 -8.72 -15.71 -11.50
CA LYS A 120 -8.61 -16.16 -12.90
C LYS A 120 -9.40 -15.26 -13.87
N MET A 121 -10.61 -14.89 -13.50
CA MET A 121 -11.45 -13.99 -14.29
C MET A 121 -10.82 -12.59 -14.40
N SER A 122 -10.33 -12.03 -13.30
CA SER A 122 -9.66 -10.73 -13.27
C SER A 122 -8.39 -10.73 -14.11
N LEU A 123 -7.55 -11.77 -14.00
CA LEU A 123 -6.36 -11.93 -14.85
C LEU A 123 -6.70 -12.00 -16.33
N PHE A 124 -7.72 -12.75 -16.71
CA PHE A 124 -8.18 -12.80 -18.09
C PHE A 124 -8.61 -11.41 -18.58
N PHE A 125 -9.40 -10.70 -17.77
CA PHE A 125 -9.89 -9.36 -18.10
C PHE A 125 -8.75 -8.35 -18.26
N VAL A 126 -7.79 -8.35 -17.33
CA VAL A 126 -6.61 -7.47 -17.38
C VAL A 126 -5.73 -7.80 -18.59
N LYS A 127 -5.54 -9.08 -18.94
CA LYS A 127 -4.78 -9.48 -20.13
C LYS A 127 -5.45 -9.01 -21.43
N CYS A 128 -6.78 -9.10 -21.52
CA CYS A 128 -7.51 -8.72 -22.74
C CYS A 128 -7.69 -7.21 -22.87
N PHE A 129 -7.96 -6.52 -21.78
CA PHE A 129 -8.41 -5.12 -21.77
C PHE A 129 -7.50 -4.16 -21.03
N GLY A 130 -6.44 -4.65 -20.36
CA GLY A 130 -5.59 -3.83 -19.51
C GLY A 130 -4.99 -2.61 -20.21
N LYS A 131 -4.48 -2.78 -21.44
CA LYS A 131 -3.95 -1.63 -22.21
C LYS A 131 -5.01 -0.57 -22.52
N LEU A 132 -6.27 -1.00 -22.72
CA LEU A 132 -7.38 -0.09 -22.97
C LEU A 132 -7.82 0.61 -21.69
N MET A 133 -7.81 -0.09 -20.54
CA MET A 133 -8.27 0.44 -19.27
C MET A 133 -7.22 1.30 -18.54
N PHE A 134 -5.94 0.90 -18.62
CA PHE A 134 -4.83 1.52 -17.91
C PHE A 134 -3.84 2.26 -18.83
N GLY A 135 -4.17 2.39 -20.10
CA GLY A 135 -3.38 3.20 -21.04
C GLY A 135 -3.47 4.69 -20.69
N ARG A 136 -2.40 5.46 -20.94
CA ARG A 136 -2.31 6.90 -20.61
C ARG A 136 -3.53 7.74 -21.01
N ALA A 137 -4.13 7.46 -22.16
CA ALA A 137 -5.33 8.19 -22.62
C ALA A 137 -6.55 7.86 -21.75
N ALA A 138 -6.74 6.59 -21.40
CA ALA A 138 -7.83 6.15 -20.52
C ALA A 138 -7.65 6.72 -19.11
N CYS A 139 -6.45 6.69 -18.55
CA CYS A 139 -6.14 7.27 -17.24
C CYS A 139 -6.43 8.77 -17.21
N LYS A 140 -6.01 9.53 -18.23
CA LYS A 140 -6.33 10.96 -18.34
C LYS A 140 -7.83 11.22 -18.44
N MET A 141 -8.56 10.39 -19.15
CA MET A 141 -10.02 10.49 -19.26
C MET A 141 -10.69 10.18 -17.91
N GLN A 142 -10.27 9.12 -17.23
CA GLN A 142 -10.76 8.74 -15.90
C GLN A 142 -10.49 9.85 -14.88
N LEU A 143 -9.28 10.42 -14.86
CA LEU A 143 -8.93 11.53 -13.99
C LEU A 143 -9.83 12.74 -14.24
N LYS A 144 -10.06 13.10 -15.51
CA LYS A 144 -10.98 14.18 -15.87
C LYS A 144 -12.42 13.93 -15.39
N LEU A 145 -12.89 12.68 -15.52
CA LEU A 145 -14.22 12.28 -15.06
C LEU A 145 -14.30 12.35 -13.53
N MET A 146 -13.32 11.84 -12.81
CA MET A 146 -13.26 11.88 -11.35
C MET A 146 -13.27 13.31 -10.81
N ARG A 147 -12.49 14.21 -11.40
CA ARG A 147 -12.50 15.64 -11.04
C ARG A 147 -13.88 16.29 -11.25
N LYS A 148 -14.59 15.90 -12.31
CA LYS A 148 -15.95 16.38 -12.58
C LYS A 148 -16.97 15.83 -11.58
N MET A 149 -16.85 14.55 -11.22
CA MET A 149 -17.77 13.88 -10.28
C MET A 149 -17.55 14.33 -8.83
N TYR A 150 -16.31 14.62 -8.47
CA TYR A 150 -15.89 14.95 -7.11
C TYR A 150 -15.16 16.31 -7.04
N PRO A 151 -15.82 17.44 -7.38
CA PRO A 151 -15.16 18.75 -7.47
C PRO A 151 -14.61 19.27 -6.13
N LYS A 152 -15.06 18.70 -5.01
CA LYS A 152 -14.60 19.03 -3.65
C LYS A 152 -13.63 17.99 -3.07
N MET A 153 -13.07 17.12 -3.91
CA MET A 153 -12.11 16.13 -3.44
C MET A 153 -10.86 16.82 -2.88
N ALA A 154 -10.51 16.49 -1.64
CA ALA A 154 -9.48 17.18 -0.89
C ALA A 154 -8.02 16.87 -1.35
N TYR A 155 -7.82 15.96 -2.33
CA TYR A 155 -6.50 15.42 -2.69
C TYR A 155 -6.32 15.25 -4.20
N PRO A 156 -6.27 16.35 -4.96
CA PRO A 156 -6.09 16.27 -6.40
C PRO A 156 -4.71 15.72 -6.80
N GLU A 157 -3.67 15.96 -6.00
CA GLU A 157 -2.30 15.51 -6.27
C GLU A 157 -2.15 13.99 -6.15
N GLU A 158 -2.70 13.38 -5.09
CA GLU A 158 -2.70 11.94 -4.91
C GLU A 158 -3.52 11.23 -5.99
N LEU A 159 -4.62 11.84 -6.41
CA LEU A 159 -5.43 11.34 -7.51
C LEU A 159 -4.68 11.39 -8.84
N GLU A 160 -3.91 12.46 -9.09
CA GLU A 160 -3.06 12.57 -10.27
C GLU A 160 -2.00 11.48 -10.30
N ARG A 161 -1.31 11.26 -9.19
CA ARG A 161 -0.31 10.20 -9.06
C ARG A 161 -0.91 8.83 -9.33
N TYR A 162 -2.06 8.51 -8.73
CA TYR A 162 -2.76 7.25 -8.97
C TYR A 162 -3.03 6.95 -10.46
N TYR A 163 -3.30 7.98 -11.27
CA TYR A 163 -3.65 7.79 -12.68
C TYR A 163 -2.49 8.02 -13.65
N LEU A 164 -1.41 8.67 -13.25
CA LEU A 164 -0.35 9.11 -14.17
C LEU A 164 1.04 8.55 -13.88
N GLU A 165 1.28 8.06 -12.67
CA GLU A 165 2.48 7.34 -12.24
C GLU A 165 2.22 5.82 -12.18
#